data_1f6df8fa899e29129075485bcdfb4706
#
_entry.id   1f6df8fa899e29129075485bcdfb4706
#
_cell.length_a   1.000
_cell.length_b   1.000
_cell.length_c   1.000
_cell.angle_alpha   90.00
_cell.angle_beta   90.00
_cell.angle_gamma   90.00
#
_symmetry.space_group_name_H-M   'P 1'
#
loop_
_entity.id
_entity.type
_entity.pdbx_description
1 polymer ?
#
loop_
_entity_poly.entity_id
_entity_poly.type
_entity_poly.pdbx_seq_one_letter_code
_entity_poly.pdbx_strand_id
1 'polypeptide(L)'
;GVLPPTAPLPIASVTMTGLAFAAWRQNLERFHVACIGEGASSSGEFWEAMNLAGARGLPICYILQNNQIALDTPPAKQSGVEVWADKAVAMGFPAWTIDGSDPAAWHASAAVAREFAMEGGGPTLIHVETMRGCGHAHHHDDLYLGNASGTPPGYVDRELLSYWEAKDPIPTHRQLLLDLGV
;
A
#
# COMPACT_ATOMS: atom_id res chain seq x y z
N GLY A 1 8.95 16.47 -1.93
CA GLY A 1 8.71 16.61 -0.49
C GLY A 1 7.81 15.51 0.02
N VAL A 2 7.74 15.33 1.33
CA VAL A 2 6.86 14.38 2.01
C VAL A 2 5.80 15.16 2.78
N LEU A 3 4.53 14.79 2.62
CA LEU A 3 3.45 15.33 3.44
C LEU A 3 3.29 14.47 4.70
N PRO A 4 2.92 15.06 5.84
CA PRO A 4 2.63 14.30 7.04
C PRO A 4 1.42 13.38 6.83
N PRO A 5 1.36 12.25 7.54
CA PRO A 5 0.17 11.40 7.53
C PRO A 5 -1.02 12.15 8.12
N THR A 6 -2.22 11.79 7.66
CA THR A 6 -3.48 12.36 8.14
C THR A 6 -4.31 11.26 8.81
N ALA A 7 -4.95 11.58 9.95
CA ALA A 7 -5.83 10.64 10.62
C ALA A 7 -7.15 10.38 9.84
N PRO A 8 -7.79 11.38 9.23
CA PRO A 8 -8.95 11.12 8.37
C PRO A 8 -8.53 10.35 7.10
N LEU A 9 -9.06 9.15 6.97
CA LEU A 9 -8.81 8.29 5.81
C LEU A 9 -9.86 8.59 4.73
N PRO A 10 -9.51 8.63 3.46
CA PRO A 10 -8.20 8.53 2.79
C PRO A 10 -7.67 9.88 2.28
N ILE A 11 -7.77 10.93 3.07
CA ILE A 11 -7.44 12.32 2.70
C ILE A 11 -6.06 12.46 2.04
N ALA A 12 -5.08 11.67 2.47
CA ALA A 12 -3.75 11.70 1.87
C ALA A 12 -3.80 11.39 0.36
N SER A 13 -4.60 10.40 -0.07
CA SER A 13 -4.74 10.05 -1.48
C SER A 13 -5.40 11.16 -2.28
N VAL A 14 -6.48 11.76 -1.75
CA VAL A 14 -7.18 12.89 -2.37
C VAL A 14 -6.24 14.10 -2.51
N THR A 15 -5.51 14.42 -1.44
CA THR A 15 -4.55 15.54 -1.44
C THR A 15 -3.44 15.32 -2.46
N MET A 16 -2.85 14.13 -2.51
CA MET A 16 -1.79 13.83 -3.48
C MET A 16 -2.29 13.86 -4.92
N THR A 17 -3.52 13.40 -5.17
CA THR A 17 -4.16 13.51 -6.48
C THR A 17 -4.36 14.98 -6.88
N GLY A 18 -4.78 15.83 -5.94
CA GLY A 18 -4.90 17.28 -6.17
C GLY A 18 -3.55 17.93 -6.48
N LEU A 19 -2.48 17.53 -5.80
CA LEU A 19 -1.12 18.01 -6.07
C LEU A 19 -0.60 17.53 -7.43
N ALA A 20 -0.87 16.27 -7.80
CA ALA A 20 -0.56 15.73 -9.11
C ALA A 20 -1.30 16.50 -10.21
N PHE A 21 -2.59 16.79 -10.02
CA PHE A 21 -3.38 17.59 -10.92
C PHE A 21 -2.84 19.03 -11.06
N ALA A 22 -2.47 19.67 -9.94
CA ALA A 22 -1.89 21.02 -9.97
C ALA A 22 -0.55 21.06 -10.71
N ALA A 23 0.33 20.07 -10.49
CA ALA A 23 1.60 19.95 -11.19
C ALA A 23 1.40 19.71 -12.70
N TRP A 24 0.49 18.79 -13.05
CA TRP A 24 0.12 18.53 -14.44
C TRP A 24 -0.41 19.77 -15.15
N ARG A 25 -1.30 20.53 -14.51
CA ARG A 25 -1.84 21.80 -15.06
C ARG A 25 -0.78 22.86 -15.29
N GLN A 26 0.30 22.84 -14.50
CA GLN A 26 1.42 23.78 -14.60
C GLN A 26 2.56 23.26 -15.48
N ASN A 27 2.40 22.10 -16.13
CA ASN A 27 3.42 21.42 -16.92
C ASN A 27 4.73 21.18 -16.12
N LEU A 28 4.60 20.87 -14.83
CA LEU A 28 5.74 20.53 -13.98
C LEU A 28 6.03 19.03 -14.08
N GLU A 29 7.26 18.69 -14.37
CA GLU A 29 7.74 17.29 -14.38
C GLU A 29 7.87 16.74 -12.95
N ARG A 30 6.75 16.29 -12.37
CA ARG A 30 6.67 15.78 -11.00
C ARG A 30 5.88 14.49 -10.96
N PHE A 31 6.49 13.48 -10.39
CA PHE A 31 5.82 12.23 -10.03
C PHE A 31 5.34 12.27 -8.58
N HIS A 32 4.13 11.80 -8.34
CA HIS A 32 3.49 11.80 -7.03
C HIS A 32 3.22 10.37 -6.56
N VAL A 33 3.29 10.17 -5.25
CA VAL A 33 3.00 8.86 -4.64
C VAL A 33 2.04 9.06 -3.48
N ALA A 34 0.99 8.25 -3.44
CA ALA A 34 0.01 8.22 -2.36
C ALA A 34 -0.06 6.81 -1.76
N CYS A 35 0.22 6.68 -0.47
CA CYS A 35 0.10 5.41 0.25
C CYS A 35 -1.26 5.31 0.95
N ILE A 36 -1.88 4.15 0.89
CA ILE A 36 -3.16 3.85 1.54
C ILE A 36 -3.20 2.40 2.01
N GLY A 37 -3.82 2.13 3.14
CA GLY A 37 -4.12 0.78 3.59
C GLY A 37 -5.35 0.19 2.88
N GLU A 38 -5.44 -1.13 2.84
CA GLU A 38 -6.54 -1.85 2.16
C GLU A 38 -7.91 -1.46 2.74
N GLY A 39 -8.04 -1.33 4.06
CA GLY A 39 -9.30 -0.91 4.69
C GLY A 39 -9.74 0.49 4.26
N ALA A 40 -8.81 1.44 4.25
CA ALA A 40 -9.08 2.81 3.84
C ALA A 40 -9.43 2.92 2.35
N SER A 41 -8.97 2.00 1.51
CA SER A 41 -9.30 1.95 0.08
C SER A 41 -10.77 1.64 -0.21
N SER A 42 -11.57 1.30 0.81
CA SER A 42 -13.01 1.13 0.69
C SER A 42 -13.79 2.45 0.72
N SER A 43 -13.14 3.57 1.07
CA SER A 43 -13.77 4.89 1.09
C SER A 43 -14.04 5.43 -0.30
N GLY A 44 -15.20 6.09 -0.49
CA GLY A 44 -15.60 6.68 -1.77
C GLY A 44 -14.61 7.71 -2.28
N GLU A 45 -13.99 8.49 -1.40
CA GLU A 45 -13.01 9.51 -1.75
C GLU A 45 -11.76 8.93 -2.41
N PHE A 46 -11.35 7.70 -2.05
CA PHE A 46 -10.25 7.03 -2.73
C PHE A 46 -10.62 6.67 -4.16
N TRP A 47 -11.84 6.18 -4.38
CA TRP A 47 -12.37 5.86 -5.70
C TRP A 47 -12.47 7.11 -6.59
N GLU A 48 -12.95 8.22 -6.04
CA GLU A 48 -12.98 9.51 -6.74
C GLU A 48 -11.57 10.02 -7.10
N ALA A 49 -10.61 9.88 -6.19
CA ALA A 49 -9.22 10.26 -6.45
C ALA A 49 -8.63 9.44 -7.61
N MET A 50 -8.83 8.12 -7.61
CA MET A 50 -8.39 7.23 -8.69
C MET A 50 -9.10 7.56 -10.01
N ASN A 51 -10.41 7.78 -9.97
CA ASN A 51 -11.19 8.14 -11.17
C ASN A 51 -10.69 9.45 -11.79
N LEU A 52 -10.47 10.47 -10.99
CA LEU A 52 -9.90 11.74 -11.48
C LEU A 52 -8.51 11.52 -12.09
N ALA A 53 -7.67 10.73 -11.42
CA ALA A 53 -6.32 10.44 -11.91
C ALA A 53 -6.35 9.70 -13.26
N GLY A 54 -7.17 8.66 -13.39
CA GLY A 54 -7.35 7.93 -14.64
C GLY A 54 -7.92 8.80 -15.76
N ALA A 55 -8.99 9.55 -15.48
CA ALA A 55 -9.64 10.43 -16.45
C ALA A 55 -8.74 11.57 -16.98
N ARG A 56 -7.71 11.96 -16.23
CA ARG A 56 -6.78 13.05 -16.58
C ARG A 56 -5.37 12.57 -16.95
N GLY A 57 -5.08 11.27 -16.84
CA GLY A 57 -3.74 10.74 -17.07
C GLY A 57 -2.69 11.34 -16.12
N LEU A 58 -3.02 11.48 -14.82
CA LEU A 58 -2.16 12.18 -13.87
C LEU A 58 -0.89 11.38 -13.54
N PRO A 59 0.28 12.02 -13.35
CA PRO A 59 1.52 11.36 -13.00
C PRO A 59 1.57 11.01 -11.49
N ILE A 60 0.80 9.99 -11.10
CA ILE A 60 0.68 9.54 -9.72
C ILE A 60 0.71 8.00 -9.62
N CYS A 61 1.36 7.48 -8.58
CA CYS A 61 1.27 6.08 -8.19
C CYS A 61 0.53 5.96 -6.86
N TYR A 62 -0.47 5.11 -6.82
CA TYR A 62 -1.13 4.69 -5.57
C TYR A 62 -0.46 3.42 -5.07
N ILE A 63 0.01 3.43 -3.82
CA ILE A 63 0.54 2.25 -3.13
C ILE A 63 -0.52 1.78 -2.15
N LEU A 64 -1.18 0.67 -2.47
CA LEU A 64 -2.19 0.05 -1.63
C LEU A 64 -1.53 -1.07 -0.81
N GLN A 65 -1.41 -0.83 0.50
CA GLN A 65 -0.75 -1.73 1.44
C GLN A 65 -1.79 -2.68 2.05
N ASN A 66 -1.86 -3.91 1.54
CA ASN A 66 -2.69 -4.95 2.13
C ASN A 66 -1.91 -5.66 3.24
N ASN A 67 -2.12 -5.21 4.47
CA ASN A 67 -1.49 -5.80 5.64
C ASN A 67 -2.32 -6.91 6.28
N GLN A 68 -3.30 -7.46 5.55
CA GLN A 68 -4.18 -8.59 5.86
C GLN A 68 -5.26 -8.30 6.91
N ILE A 69 -5.34 -7.07 7.43
CA ILE A 69 -6.38 -6.75 8.42
C ILE A 69 -6.56 -5.25 8.64
N ALA A 70 -7.75 -4.72 8.41
CA ALA A 70 -8.12 -3.35 8.77
C ALA A 70 -8.68 -3.34 10.20
N LEU A 71 -7.94 -2.85 11.17
CA LEU A 71 -8.23 -2.92 12.60
C LEU A 71 -8.41 -4.38 13.05
N ASP A 72 -9.59 -4.95 12.90
CA ASP A 72 -9.99 -6.32 13.19
C ASP A 72 -10.75 -7.01 12.03
N THR A 73 -10.87 -6.32 10.90
CA THR A 73 -11.66 -6.80 9.75
C THR A 73 -10.74 -7.40 8.69
N PRO A 74 -10.82 -8.71 8.41
CA PRO A 74 -9.99 -9.35 7.40
C PRO A 74 -10.40 -8.95 5.97
N PRO A 75 -9.49 -9.04 4.97
CA PRO A 75 -9.71 -8.61 3.59
C PRO A 75 -10.97 -9.18 2.94
N ALA A 76 -11.27 -10.46 3.17
CA ALA A 76 -12.45 -11.13 2.63
C ALA A 76 -13.80 -10.54 3.10
N LYS A 77 -13.80 -9.76 4.18
CA LYS A 77 -14.98 -9.03 4.67
C LYS A 77 -15.01 -7.57 4.21
N GLN A 78 -13.94 -7.10 3.57
CA GLN A 78 -13.80 -5.70 3.15
C GLN A 78 -14.01 -5.52 1.65
N SER A 79 -13.68 -6.52 0.84
CA SER A 79 -13.62 -6.38 -0.61
C SER A 79 -14.19 -7.63 -1.28
N GLY A 80 -14.98 -7.40 -2.35
CA GLY A 80 -15.43 -8.47 -3.23
C GLY A 80 -14.38 -8.90 -4.25
N VAL A 81 -13.25 -8.19 -4.37
CA VAL A 81 -12.12 -8.61 -5.19
C VAL A 81 -11.05 -9.21 -4.30
N GLU A 82 -10.44 -10.31 -4.74
CA GLU A 82 -9.33 -10.96 -4.03
C GLU A 82 -8.03 -10.21 -4.28
N VAL A 83 -7.80 -9.78 -5.52
CA VAL A 83 -6.61 -9.03 -5.92
C VAL A 83 -6.94 -7.54 -5.94
N TRP A 84 -6.41 -6.80 -4.97
CA TRP A 84 -6.71 -5.36 -4.83
C TRP A 84 -6.23 -4.52 -6.02
N ALA A 85 -5.26 -4.99 -6.79
CA ALA A 85 -4.83 -4.35 -8.03
C ALA A 85 -5.98 -4.24 -9.05
N ASP A 86 -6.94 -5.17 -9.05
CA ASP A 86 -8.08 -5.18 -9.97
C ASP A 86 -8.99 -3.95 -9.82
N LYS A 87 -8.93 -3.28 -8.68
CA LYS A 87 -9.66 -2.02 -8.46
C LYS A 87 -9.23 -0.93 -9.44
N ALA A 88 -7.96 -0.90 -9.86
CA ALA A 88 -7.45 0.09 -10.81
C ALA A 88 -7.96 -0.17 -12.24
N VAL A 89 -8.27 -1.41 -12.59
CA VAL A 89 -8.82 -1.78 -13.91
C VAL A 89 -10.13 -1.03 -14.17
N ALA A 90 -10.98 -0.90 -13.16
CA ALA A 90 -12.24 -0.17 -13.27
C ALA A 90 -12.02 1.35 -13.50
N MET A 91 -10.84 1.87 -13.16
CA MET A 91 -10.45 3.28 -13.34
C MET A 91 -9.60 3.50 -14.61
N GLY A 92 -9.35 2.44 -15.38
CA GLY A 92 -8.72 2.50 -16.70
C GLY A 92 -7.20 2.66 -16.69
N PHE A 93 -6.50 2.27 -15.64
CA PHE A 93 -5.04 2.35 -15.57
C PHE A 93 -4.38 1.06 -15.04
N PRO A 94 -3.09 0.84 -15.34
CA PRO A 94 -2.42 -0.39 -14.97
C PRO A 94 -2.15 -0.50 -13.47
N ALA A 95 -2.19 -1.74 -13.01
CA ALA A 95 -1.82 -2.10 -11.64
C ALA A 95 -1.16 -3.47 -11.61
N TRP A 96 -0.39 -3.73 -10.55
CA TRP A 96 0.23 -5.03 -10.29
C TRP A 96 0.42 -5.27 -8.79
N THR A 97 0.65 -6.52 -8.44
CA THR A 97 0.88 -6.95 -7.05
C THR A 97 2.35 -7.27 -6.85
N ILE A 98 2.88 -6.87 -5.69
CA ILE A 98 4.23 -7.22 -5.24
C ILE A 98 4.22 -7.83 -3.85
N ASP A 99 5.24 -8.61 -3.55
CA ASP A 99 5.58 -9.03 -2.20
C ASP A 99 6.20 -7.84 -1.44
N GLY A 100 5.53 -7.39 -0.39
CA GLY A 100 5.98 -6.25 0.42
C GLY A 100 7.25 -6.52 1.23
N SER A 101 7.64 -7.79 1.38
CA SER A 101 8.88 -8.19 2.04
C SER A 101 10.11 -8.19 1.12
N ASP A 102 9.96 -7.90 -0.17
CA ASP A 102 11.05 -7.84 -1.14
C ASP A 102 11.44 -6.40 -1.51
N PRO A 103 12.54 -5.84 -0.96
CA PRO A 103 12.99 -4.49 -1.31
C PRO A 103 13.38 -4.30 -2.78
N ALA A 104 13.81 -5.37 -3.48
CA ALA A 104 14.13 -5.29 -4.89
C ALA A 104 12.86 -5.13 -5.74
N ALA A 105 11.79 -5.87 -5.40
CA ALA A 105 10.47 -5.71 -6.03
C ALA A 105 9.91 -4.29 -5.82
N TRP A 106 10.07 -3.73 -4.64
CA TRP A 106 9.69 -2.34 -4.35
C TRP A 106 10.43 -1.35 -5.24
N HIS A 107 11.76 -1.48 -5.32
CA HIS A 107 12.58 -0.58 -6.13
C HIS A 107 12.21 -0.66 -7.61
N ALA A 108 12.13 -1.88 -8.16
CA ALA A 108 11.77 -2.10 -9.56
C ALA A 108 10.37 -1.55 -9.89
N SER A 109 9.38 -1.83 -9.03
CA SER A 109 8.01 -1.36 -9.23
C SER A 109 7.89 0.16 -9.16
N ALA A 110 8.58 0.80 -8.23
CA ALA A 110 8.60 2.26 -8.13
C ALA A 110 9.25 2.92 -9.36
N ALA A 111 10.34 2.32 -9.89
CA ALA A 111 11.00 2.79 -11.09
C ALA A 111 10.07 2.71 -12.31
N VAL A 112 9.44 1.54 -12.53
CA VAL A 112 8.48 1.33 -13.63
C VAL A 112 7.29 2.30 -13.53
N ALA A 113 6.70 2.46 -12.34
CA ALA A 113 5.58 3.37 -12.14
C ALA A 113 5.96 4.83 -12.47
N ARG A 114 7.16 5.24 -12.04
CA ARG A 114 7.67 6.58 -12.31
C ARG A 114 7.93 6.80 -13.81
N GLU A 115 8.63 5.89 -14.45
CA GLU A 115 8.94 5.96 -15.89
C GLU A 115 7.65 6.05 -16.70
N PHE A 116 6.72 5.13 -16.50
CA PHE A 116 5.42 5.11 -17.16
C PHE A 116 4.66 6.44 -17.00
N ALA A 117 4.60 6.98 -15.77
CA ALA A 117 3.90 8.24 -15.51
C ALA A 117 4.58 9.44 -16.15
N MET A 118 5.93 9.48 -16.16
CA MET A 118 6.71 10.60 -16.75
C MET A 118 6.71 10.58 -18.26
N GLU A 119 6.48 9.43 -18.89
CA GLU A 119 6.27 9.29 -20.33
C GLU A 119 4.83 9.59 -20.78
N GLY A 120 3.97 10.01 -19.84
CA GLY A 120 2.57 10.35 -20.13
C GLY A 120 1.62 9.15 -20.12
N GLY A 121 2.05 8.00 -19.60
CA GLY A 121 1.22 6.81 -19.47
C GLY A 121 0.08 6.94 -18.44
N GLY A 122 0.17 7.92 -17.56
CA GLY A 122 -0.87 8.21 -16.56
C GLY A 122 -0.59 7.56 -15.20
N PRO A 123 -1.65 7.34 -14.38
CA PRO A 123 -1.51 6.79 -13.05
C PRO A 123 -1.22 5.28 -13.05
N THR A 124 -0.73 4.80 -11.92
CA THR A 124 -0.53 3.37 -11.64
C THR A 124 -1.00 3.04 -10.22
N LEU A 125 -1.27 1.76 -9.96
CA LEU A 125 -1.49 1.25 -8.61
C LEU A 125 -0.57 0.05 -8.36
N ILE A 126 0.17 0.10 -7.25
CA ILE A 126 0.95 -1.04 -6.75
C ILE A 126 0.21 -1.61 -5.54
N HIS A 127 -0.32 -2.80 -5.70
CA HIS A 127 -0.86 -3.59 -4.60
C HIS A 127 0.29 -4.30 -3.90
N VAL A 128 0.47 -4.02 -2.62
CA VAL A 128 1.55 -4.57 -1.80
C VAL A 128 0.97 -5.56 -0.82
N GLU A 129 1.32 -6.82 -0.96
CA GLU A 129 1.00 -7.83 0.03
C GLU A 129 2.04 -7.84 1.14
N THR A 130 1.58 -7.72 2.36
CA THR A 130 2.40 -7.72 3.57
C THR A 130 1.56 -8.19 4.74
N MET A 131 2.10 -8.14 5.94
CA MET A 131 1.34 -8.42 7.15
C MET A 131 1.68 -7.43 8.26
N ARG A 132 0.66 -7.09 9.02
CA ARG A 132 0.82 -6.32 10.24
C ARG A 132 1.32 -7.24 11.36
N GLY A 133 2.54 -7.00 11.85
CA GLY A 133 3.17 -7.80 12.90
C GLY A 133 2.79 -7.40 14.33
N CYS A 134 1.97 -6.36 14.52
CA CYS A 134 1.58 -5.83 15.82
C CYS A 134 0.12 -5.36 15.82
N GLY A 135 -0.40 -4.90 16.94
CA GLY A 135 -1.74 -4.31 17.04
C GLY A 135 -1.92 -3.10 16.13
N HIS A 136 -3.16 -2.74 15.84
CA HIS A 136 -3.46 -1.56 15.00
C HIS A 136 -2.92 -0.26 15.60
N ALA A 137 -2.97 -0.15 16.91
CA ALA A 137 -2.28 0.88 17.67
C ALA A 137 -1.47 0.19 18.78
N HIS A 138 -0.44 0.85 19.29
CA HIS A 138 0.50 0.26 20.26
C HIS A 138 -0.18 -0.37 21.49
N HIS A 139 -1.34 0.13 21.91
CA HIS A 139 -2.12 -0.42 23.01
C HIS A 139 -3.06 -1.58 22.61
N HIS A 140 -3.03 -2.01 21.36
CA HIS A 140 -3.83 -3.12 20.85
C HIS A 140 -3.04 -4.43 20.70
N ASP A 141 -1.76 -4.46 21.11
CA ASP A 141 -0.91 -5.66 20.94
C ASP A 141 -1.49 -6.86 21.67
N ASP A 142 -1.92 -6.70 22.92
CA ASP A 142 -2.54 -7.77 23.70
C ASP A 142 -3.86 -8.29 23.09
N LEU A 143 -4.59 -7.43 22.40
CA LEU A 143 -5.81 -7.83 21.70
C LEU A 143 -5.50 -8.58 20.41
N TYR A 144 -4.48 -8.15 19.70
CA TYR A 144 -4.11 -8.72 18.40
C TYR A 144 -3.28 -9.98 18.57
N LEU A 145 -2.18 -9.91 19.31
CA LEU A 145 -1.26 -11.02 19.53
C LEU A 145 -1.70 -11.94 20.68
N GLY A 146 -2.58 -11.50 21.55
CA GLY A 146 -2.88 -12.14 22.83
C GLY A 146 -1.84 -11.80 23.89
N ASN A 147 -2.23 -11.89 25.16
CA ASN A 147 -1.33 -11.63 26.27
C ASN A 147 -0.34 -12.79 26.50
N ALA A 148 0.69 -12.56 27.31
CA ALA A 148 1.72 -13.55 27.61
C ALA A 148 1.19 -14.84 28.27
N SER A 149 0.02 -14.80 28.93
CA SER A 149 -0.64 -15.97 29.51
C SER A 149 -1.47 -16.76 28.48
N GLY A 150 -1.65 -16.23 27.25
CA GLY A 150 -2.51 -16.82 26.22
C GLY A 150 -4.02 -16.70 26.49
N THR A 151 -4.42 -15.87 27.47
CA THR A 151 -5.83 -15.68 27.84
C THR A 151 -6.11 -14.17 28.04
N PRO A 152 -6.94 -13.54 27.19
CA PRO A 152 -7.56 -14.11 25.99
C PRO A 152 -6.53 -14.41 24.88
N PRO A 153 -6.82 -15.36 23.98
CA PRO A 153 -6.01 -15.54 22.80
C PRO A 153 -6.15 -14.29 21.90
N GLY A 154 -5.08 -13.89 21.23
CA GLY A 154 -5.16 -12.83 20.23
C GLY A 154 -6.04 -13.25 19.05
N TYR A 155 -6.47 -12.26 18.24
CA TYR A 155 -7.26 -12.53 17.04
C TYR A 155 -6.42 -12.62 15.75
N VAL A 156 -5.09 -12.55 15.88
CA VAL A 156 -4.18 -12.72 14.73
C VAL A 156 -4.21 -14.16 14.22
N ASP A 157 -4.20 -14.31 12.90
CA ASP A 157 -3.89 -15.60 12.28
C ASP A 157 -2.42 -15.96 12.53
N ARG A 158 -2.17 -16.96 13.37
CA ARG A 158 -0.83 -17.35 13.81
C ARG A 158 -0.01 -18.01 12.71
N GLU A 159 -0.63 -18.77 11.82
CA GLU A 159 0.07 -19.42 10.71
C GLU A 159 0.53 -18.36 9.71
N LEU A 160 -0.37 -17.44 9.37
CA LEU A 160 -0.07 -16.34 8.48
C LEU A 160 0.98 -15.39 9.07
N LEU A 161 0.89 -15.08 10.36
CA LEU A 161 1.89 -14.26 11.05
C LEU A 161 3.27 -14.91 10.96
N SER A 162 3.38 -16.21 11.32
CA SER A 162 4.66 -16.93 11.27
C SER A 162 5.25 -16.98 9.85
N TYR A 163 4.41 -17.14 8.83
CA TYR A 163 4.85 -17.06 7.43
C TYR A 163 5.49 -15.72 7.10
N TRP A 164 4.86 -14.62 7.51
CA TRP A 164 5.38 -13.27 7.23
C TRP A 164 6.56 -12.88 8.11
N GLU A 165 6.61 -13.34 9.38
CA GLU A 165 7.78 -13.14 10.25
C GLU A 165 9.04 -13.80 9.67
N ALA A 166 8.90 -14.98 9.06
CA ALA A 166 10.01 -15.67 8.39
C ALA A 166 10.54 -14.91 7.17
N LYS A 167 9.74 -13.98 6.63
CA LYS A 167 10.06 -13.13 5.48
C LYS A 167 10.41 -11.70 5.88
N ASP A 168 10.64 -11.40 7.15
CA ASP A 168 10.99 -10.05 7.60
C ASP A 168 12.11 -9.48 6.71
N PRO A 169 11.86 -8.36 6.02
CA PRO A 169 12.82 -7.80 5.06
C PRO A 169 14.11 -7.32 5.71
N ILE A 170 14.09 -6.97 6.99
CA ILE A 170 15.30 -6.44 7.67
C ILE A 170 16.38 -7.52 7.77
N PRO A 171 16.16 -8.67 8.42
CA PRO A 171 17.18 -9.71 8.51
C PRO A 171 17.45 -10.40 7.18
N THR A 172 16.41 -10.66 6.37
CA THR A 172 16.56 -11.40 5.11
C THR A 172 17.32 -10.59 4.07
N HIS A 173 16.99 -9.33 3.88
CA HIS A 173 17.71 -8.46 2.94
C HIS A 173 19.13 -8.13 3.41
N ARG A 174 19.32 -7.94 4.73
CA ARG A 174 20.68 -7.79 5.29
C ARG A 174 21.54 -8.99 4.96
N GLN A 175 21.02 -10.22 5.14
CA GLN A 175 21.78 -11.43 4.82
C GLN A 175 22.11 -11.51 3.32
N LEU A 176 21.12 -11.19 2.45
CA LEU A 176 21.35 -11.14 1.00
C LEU A 176 22.51 -10.17 0.64
N LEU A 177 22.54 -8.98 1.21
CA LEU A 177 23.60 -8.01 0.93
C LEU A 177 24.96 -8.54 1.38
N LEU A 178 25.06 -9.16 2.56
CA LEU A 178 26.30 -9.79 3.05
C LEU A 178 26.76 -10.91 2.12
N ASP A 179 25.85 -11.75 1.63
CA ASP A 179 26.16 -12.85 0.71
C ASP A 179 26.65 -12.34 -0.66
N LEU A 180 26.22 -11.13 -1.05
CA LEU A 180 26.66 -10.43 -2.25
C LEU A 180 27.97 -9.63 -2.04
N GLY A 181 28.47 -9.56 -0.81
CA GLY A 181 29.70 -8.85 -0.48
C GLY A 181 29.55 -7.33 -0.37
N VAL A 182 28.35 -6.86 -0.05
CA VAL A 182 28.00 -5.43 0.13
C VAL A 182 28.00 -5.05 1.61
#